data_2f013b799e443e6592b43e9c761e7a58
#
_entry.id   2f013b799e443e6592b43e9c761e7a58
#
_cell.length_a   1.000
_cell.length_b   1.000
_cell.length_c   1.000
_cell.angle_alpha   90.00
_cell.angle_beta   90.00
_cell.angle_gamma   90.00
#
_symmetry.space_group_name_H-M   'P 1'
#
loop_
_entity.id
_entity.type
_entity.pdbx_description
1 polymer ?
#
loop_
_entity_poly.entity_id
_entity_poly.type
_entity_poly.pdbx_seq_one_letter_code
_entity_poly.pdbx_strand_id
1 'polypeptide(L)'
;MKITLVIFIAVLTCRLAVAQTPAHQEVLQFERDACKAFLDADPVALERVLTPDFTLTLSNGEVSTRGDEIDELRNGKVHYDVFENYDMKARLYDDTAVVVGKTRVKGTADGKPFDRVVQFTDTLIKRGGRWQLAAGHVSRIEK
;
A
#
# COMPACT_ATOMS: atom_id res chain seq x y z
N MET A 1 -22.08 20.88 61.97
CA MET A 1 -22.39 20.72 60.58
C MET A 1 -21.05 20.58 59.82
N LYS A 2 -20.64 19.34 59.45
CA LYS A 2 -19.35 19.08 58.82
C LYS A 2 -19.59 19.03 57.31
N ILE A 3 -19.00 20.00 56.57
CA ILE A 3 -19.07 20.06 55.10
C ILE A 3 -17.93 19.23 54.58
N THR A 4 -18.24 18.07 54.00
CA THR A 4 -17.26 17.21 53.33
C THR A 4 -17.08 17.69 51.87
N LEU A 5 -15.92 18.29 51.59
CA LEU A 5 -15.54 18.74 50.24
C LEU A 5 -15.10 17.53 49.44
N VAL A 6 -15.88 17.10 48.46
CA VAL A 6 -15.51 16.06 47.50
C VAL A 6 -14.77 16.71 46.34
N ILE A 7 -13.45 16.47 46.24
CA ILE A 7 -12.65 16.93 45.14
C ILE A 7 -12.75 15.89 44.02
N PHE A 8 -13.43 16.25 42.92
CA PHE A 8 -13.48 15.47 41.70
C PHE A 8 -12.18 15.72 40.93
N ILE A 9 -11.26 14.76 40.94
CA ILE A 9 -10.07 14.79 40.09
C ILE A 9 -10.50 14.24 38.73
N ALA A 10 -10.71 15.15 37.75
CA ALA A 10 -10.89 14.78 36.36
C ALA A 10 -9.54 14.35 35.78
N VAL A 11 -9.31 13.04 35.60
CA VAL A 11 -8.14 12.51 34.89
C VAL A 11 -8.36 12.73 33.40
N LEU A 12 -7.77 13.81 32.88
CA LEU A 12 -7.73 14.09 31.45
C LEU A 12 -6.73 13.13 30.79
N THR A 13 -7.21 11.99 30.28
CA THR A 13 -6.40 11.06 29.47
C THR A 13 -6.12 11.71 28.12
N CYS A 14 -5.00 12.42 28.02
CA CYS A 14 -4.48 12.91 26.76
C CYS A 14 -4.05 11.71 25.92
N ARG A 15 -4.89 11.28 24.97
CA ARG A 15 -4.49 10.32 23.93
C ARG A 15 -3.52 11.05 23.00
N LEU A 16 -2.21 10.80 23.16
CA LEU A 16 -1.20 11.20 22.20
C LEU A 16 -1.49 10.44 20.89
N ALA A 17 -2.21 11.09 19.98
CA ALA A 17 -2.23 10.65 18.60
C ALA A 17 -0.79 10.81 18.09
N VAL A 18 -0.13 9.70 17.79
CA VAL A 18 1.19 9.73 17.14
C VAL A 18 0.97 10.38 15.76
N ALA A 19 1.28 11.67 15.65
CA ALA A 19 1.21 12.38 14.39
C ALA A 19 2.22 11.72 13.44
N GLN A 20 1.74 11.24 12.28
CA GLN A 20 2.62 10.70 11.25
C GLN A 20 3.54 11.83 10.76
N THR A 21 4.84 11.55 10.68
CA THR A 21 5.82 12.51 10.18
C THR A 21 5.57 12.81 8.68
N PRO A 22 6.05 13.96 8.14
CA PRO A 22 5.96 14.24 6.71
C PRO A 22 6.49 13.11 5.82
N ALA A 23 7.57 12.44 6.24
CA ALA A 23 8.14 11.29 5.53
C ALA A 23 7.18 10.08 5.46
N HIS A 24 6.43 9.80 6.53
CA HIS A 24 5.38 8.75 6.49
C HIS A 24 4.27 9.13 5.52
N GLN A 25 3.86 10.40 5.50
CA GLN A 25 2.82 10.86 4.56
C GLN A 25 3.28 10.75 3.10
N GLU A 26 4.57 11.05 2.82
CA GLU A 26 5.16 10.90 1.49
C GLU A 26 5.10 9.44 1.02
N VAL A 27 5.47 8.48 1.86
CA VAL A 27 5.41 7.05 1.56
C VAL A 27 3.97 6.58 1.32
N LEU A 28 3.03 6.97 2.17
CA LEU A 28 1.62 6.58 2.00
C LEU A 28 0.98 7.25 0.78
N GLN A 29 1.43 8.44 0.39
CA GLN A 29 0.99 9.07 -0.85
C GLN A 29 1.55 8.34 -2.06
N PHE A 30 2.83 7.95 -2.03
CA PHE A 30 3.44 7.12 -3.07
C PHE A 30 2.64 5.83 -3.32
N GLU A 31 2.21 5.13 -2.27
CA GLU A 31 1.37 3.93 -2.40
C GLU A 31 0.05 4.20 -3.14
N ARG A 32 -0.59 5.33 -2.86
CA ARG A 32 -1.82 5.73 -3.59
C ARG A 32 -1.55 6.06 -5.05
N ASP A 33 -0.43 6.73 -5.33
CA ASP A 33 -0.02 7.08 -6.69
C ASP A 33 0.35 5.82 -7.50
N ALA A 34 0.99 4.83 -6.85
CA ALA A 34 1.26 3.53 -7.45
C ALA A 34 -0.05 2.80 -7.81
N CYS A 35 -1.04 2.76 -6.91
CA CYS A 35 -2.37 2.21 -7.20
C CYS A 35 -3.00 2.87 -8.43
N LYS A 36 -2.87 4.19 -8.56
CA LYS A 36 -3.39 4.91 -9.72
C LYS A 36 -2.69 4.49 -11.01
N ALA A 37 -1.38 4.26 -11.00
CA ALA A 37 -0.64 3.81 -12.17
C ALA A 37 -1.12 2.43 -12.68
N PHE A 38 -1.42 1.51 -11.75
CA PHE A 38 -2.03 0.22 -12.08
C PHE A 38 -3.45 0.36 -12.59
N LEU A 39 -4.28 1.19 -11.95
CA LEU A 39 -5.67 1.42 -12.34
C LEU A 39 -5.78 2.02 -13.74
N ASP A 40 -4.92 3.00 -14.04
CA ASP A 40 -4.89 3.69 -15.35
C ASP A 40 -4.20 2.84 -16.44
N ALA A 41 -3.59 1.70 -16.08
CA ALA A 41 -2.75 0.87 -16.95
C ALA A 41 -1.70 1.69 -17.71
N ASP A 42 -1.05 2.65 -17.01
CA ASP A 42 -0.07 3.57 -17.57
C ASP A 42 1.36 2.97 -17.49
N PRO A 43 1.94 2.46 -18.60
CA PRO A 43 3.25 1.84 -18.58
C PRO A 43 4.36 2.80 -18.14
N VAL A 44 4.26 4.08 -18.52
CA VAL A 44 5.28 5.08 -18.19
C VAL A 44 5.25 5.41 -16.70
N ALA A 45 4.06 5.52 -16.11
CA ALA A 45 3.92 5.67 -14.66
C ALA A 45 4.41 4.44 -13.92
N LEU A 46 4.06 3.22 -14.38
CA LEU A 46 4.53 1.96 -13.79
C LEU A 46 6.06 1.83 -13.84
N GLU A 47 6.70 2.23 -14.93
CA GLU A 47 8.16 2.26 -15.01
C GLU A 47 8.82 3.22 -14.03
N ARG A 48 8.12 4.25 -13.58
CA ARG A 48 8.61 5.20 -12.58
C ARG A 48 8.40 4.71 -11.15
N VAL A 49 7.29 4.03 -10.88
CA VAL A 49 6.96 3.55 -9.54
C VAL A 49 7.62 2.22 -9.20
N LEU A 50 7.88 1.35 -10.18
CA LEU A 50 8.54 0.05 -9.99
C LEU A 50 10.04 0.13 -10.27
N THR A 51 10.86 -0.48 -9.41
CA THR A 51 12.31 -0.60 -9.73
C THR A 51 12.54 -1.53 -10.93
N PRO A 52 13.67 -1.43 -11.65
CA PRO A 52 13.97 -2.34 -12.75
C PRO A 52 14.00 -3.83 -12.36
N ASP A 53 14.35 -4.11 -11.11
CA ASP A 53 14.45 -5.45 -10.51
C ASP A 53 13.26 -5.78 -9.60
N PHE A 54 12.15 -5.05 -9.73
CA PHE A 54 10.92 -5.28 -8.97
C PHE A 54 10.41 -6.71 -9.10
N THR A 55 9.92 -7.25 -7.99
CA THR A 55 9.20 -8.53 -7.93
C THR A 55 7.96 -8.43 -7.06
N LEU A 56 6.89 -9.10 -7.50
CA LEU A 56 5.67 -9.29 -6.74
C LEU A 56 5.45 -10.79 -6.47
N THR A 57 5.45 -11.18 -5.21
CA THR A 57 5.04 -12.53 -4.82
C THR A 57 3.52 -12.58 -4.69
N LEU A 58 2.89 -13.37 -5.53
CA LEU A 58 1.45 -13.57 -5.56
C LEU A 58 0.98 -14.53 -4.48
N SER A 59 -0.31 -14.50 -4.16
CA SER A 59 -0.91 -15.34 -3.10
C SER A 59 -0.91 -16.86 -3.39
N ASN A 60 -0.56 -17.26 -4.61
CA ASN A 60 -0.37 -18.66 -5.01
C ASN A 60 1.12 -19.09 -4.99
N GLY A 61 2.04 -18.17 -4.61
CA GLY A 61 3.47 -18.39 -4.55
C GLY A 61 4.23 -18.08 -5.85
N GLU A 62 3.53 -17.74 -6.92
CA GLU A 62 4.17 -17.28 -8.15
C GLU A 62 4.83 -15.91 -7.92
N VAL A 63 5.91 -15.65 -8.68
CA VAL A 63 6.62 -14.38 -8.64
C VAL A 63 6.49 -13.72 -10.01
N SER A 64 5.91 -12.53 -10.01
CA SER A 64 5.80 -11.66 -11.17
C SER A 64 6.91 -10.62 -11.15
N THR A 65 7.42 -10.24 -12.32
CA THR A 65 8.42 -9.18 -12.49
C THR A 65 7.79 -7.87 -12.93
N ARG A 66 8.55 -6.78 -12.89
CA ARG A 66 8.12 -5.48 -13.45
C ARG A 66 7.64 -5.62 -14.90
N GLY A 67 8.36 -6.41 -15.73
CA GLY A 67 8.00 -6.63 -17.13
C GLY A 67 6.65 -7.32 -17.25
N ASP A 68 6.42 -8.37 -16.46
CA ASP A 68 5.16 -9.12 -16.46
C ASP A 68 3.99 -8.23 -16.08
N GLU A 69 4.11 -7.44 -14.98
CA GLU A 69 3.05 -6.52 -14.54
C GLU A 69 2.68 -5.50 -15.62
N ILE A 70 3.67 -4.89 -16.26
CA ILE A 70 3.44 -3.90 -17.32
C ILE A 70 2.84 -4.56 -18.57
N ASP A 71 3.34 -5.72 -18.98
CA ASP A 71 2.88 -6.38 -20.18
C ASP A 71 1.46 -6.93 -20.04
N GLU A 72 1.09 -7.47 -18.89
CA GLU A 72 -0.28 -7.95 -18.62
C GLU A 72 -1.32 -6.81 -18.71
N LEU A 73 -0.98 -5.63 -18.20
CA LEU A 73 -1.84 -4.44 -18.34
C LEU A 73 -1.88 -3.91 -19.76
N ARG A 74 -0.70 -3.79 -20.41
CA ARG A 74 -0.59 -3.28 -21.79
C ARG A 74 -1.34 -4.14 -22.80
N ASN A 75 -1.32 -5.46 -22.63
CA ASN A 75 -1.96 -6.42 -23.52
C ASN A 75 -3.43 -6.68 -23.17
N GLY A 76 -3.96 -6.01 -22.14
CA GLY A 76 -5.34 -6.18 -21.70
C GLY A 76 -5.64 -7.55 -21.06
N LYS A 77 -4.59 -8.34 -20.73
CA LYS A 77 -4.74 -9.59 -20.01
C LYS A 77 -5.33 -9.37 -18.62
N VAL A 78 -4.94 -8.26 -17.99
CA VAL A 78 -5.50 -7.77 -16.74
C VAL A 78 -6.05 -6.37 -16.96
N HIS A 79 -7.24 -6.13 -16.44
CA HIS A 79 -7.87 -4.82 -16.39
C HIS A 79 -8.43 -4.58 -14.99
N TYR A 80 -8.13 -3.43 -14.41
CA TYR A 80 -8.65 -3.03 -13.10
C TYR A 80 -9.74 -1.98 -13.24
N ASP A 81 -10.92 -2.22 -12.61
CA ASP A 81 -11.97 -1.22 -12.36
C ASP A 81 -11.76 -0.53 -11.00
N VAL A 82 -11.11 -1.23 -10.06
CA VAL A 82 -10.73 -0.74 -8.72
C VAL A 82 -9.36 -1.29 -8.38
N PHE A 83 -8.48 -0.41 -7.94
CA PHE A 83 -7.18 -0.76 -7.35
C PHE A 83 -6.90 0.25 -6.24
N GLU A 84 -7.14 -0.12 -4.99
CA GLU A 84 -7.10 0.81 -3.86
C GLU A 84 -6.44 0.19 -2.64
N ASN A 85 -5.40 0.86 -2.11
CA ASN A 85 -4.75 0.53 -0.86
C ASN A 85 -5.39 1.28 0.31
N TYR A 86 -5.68 0.58 1.40
CA TYR A 86 -6.25 1.12 2.62
C TYR A 86 -5.72 0.42 3.88
N ASP A 87 -6.03 0.93 5.08
CA ASP A 87 -5.51 0.45 6.37
C ASP A 87 -3.96 0.37 6.39
N MET A 88 -3.30 1.29 5.70
CA MET A 88 -1.86 1.28 5.51
C MET A 88 -1.09 1.72 6.76
N LYS A 89 0.01 1.02 7.05
CA LYS A 89 1.00 1.37 8.08
C LYS A 89 2.39 1.31 7.46
N ALA A 90 3.11 2.43 7.48
CA ALA A 90 4.48 2.53 7.01
C ALA A 90 5.48 2.51 8.17
N ARG A 91 6.60 1.84 7.96
CA ARG A 91 7.80 1.89 8.81
C ARG A 91 8.96 2.34 7.94
N LEU A 92 9.67 3.37 8.38
CA LEU A 92 10.78 3.95 7.64
C LEU A 92 12.11 3.54 8.27
N TYR A 93 13.08 3.24 7.41
CA TYR A 93 14.45 2.86 7.74
C TYR A 93 15.37 3.58 6.74
N ASP A 94 15.76 4.81 7.05
CA ASP A 94 16.53 5.71 6.17
C ASP A 94 15.87 5.83 4.77
N ASP A 95 16.52 5.34 3.73
CA ASP A 95 16.04 5.32 2.35
C ASP A 95 15.18 4.09 2.00
N THR A 96 14.72 3.35 3.01
CA THR A 96 13.86 2.18 2.85
C THR A 96 12.58 2.35 3.66
N ALA A 97 11.46 1.92 3.09
CA ALA A 97 10.20 1.83 3.82
C ALA A 97 9.57 0.44 3.63
N VAL A 98 8.91 -0.03 4.68
CA VAL A 98 8.06 -1.23 4.63
C VAL A 98 6.63 -0.79 4.92
N VAL A 99 5.74 -1.06 3.98
CA VAL A 99 4.31 -0.73 4.09
C VAL A 99 3.51 -2.02 4.16
N VAL A 100 2.65 -2.10 5.16
CA VAL A 100 1.64 -3.18 5.29
C VAL A 100 0.26 -2.56 5.18
N GLY A 101 -0.62 -3.21 4.48
CA GLY A 101 -1.99 -2.72 4.31
C GLY A 101 -2.88 -3.76 3.63
N LYS A 102 -4.02 -3.29 3.18
CA LYS A 102 -4.96 -4.07 2.39
C LYS A 102 -5.15 -3.42 1.04
N THR A 103 -5.29 -4.24 0.00
CA THR A 103 -5.64 -3.78 -1.34
C THR A 103 -6.99 -4.37 -1.72
N ARG A 104 -7.93 -3.51 -2.12
CA ARG A 104 -9.13 -3.94 -2.86
C ARG A 104 -8.82 -3.88 -4.34
N VAL A 105 -9.00 -4.99 -5.02
CA VAL A 105 -8.90 -5.09 -6.48
C VAL A 105 -10.19 -5.66 -7.06
N LYS A 106 -10.67 -5.03 -8.13
CA LYS A 106 -11.79 -5.49 -8.93
C LYS A 106 -11.47 -5.28 -10.39
N GLY A 107 -11.87 -6.20 -11.23
CA GLY A 107 -11.61 -6.12 -12.66
C GLY A 107 -11.78 -7.45 -13.36
N THR A 108 -11.00 -7.66 -14.42
CA THR A 108 -10.96 -8.91 -15.20
C THR A 108 -9.52 -9.36 -15.38
N ALA A 109 -9.30 -10.67 -15.36
CA ALA A 109 -8.04 -11.32 -15.71
C ALA A 109 -8.34 -12.49 -16.65
N ASP A 110 -7.70 -12.53 -17.82
CA ASP A 110 -7.99 -13.49 -18.88
C ASP A 110 -9.51 -13.57 -19.21
N GLY A 111 -10.19 -12.41 -19.20
CA GLY A 111 -11.63 -12.29 -19.43
C GLY A 111 -12.52 -12.75 -18.28
N LYS A 112 -11.95 -13.22 -17.16
CA LYS A 112 -12.71 -13.67 -15.98
C LYS A 112 -12.78 -12.55 -14.94
N PRO A 113 -13.98 -12.20 -14.44
CA PRO A 113 -14.13 -11.16 -13.43
C PRO A 113 -13.55 -11.60 -12.07
N PHE A 114 -13.01 -10.63 -11.33
CA PHE A 114 -12.63 -10.79 -9.92
C PHE A 114 -13.03 -9.55 -9.10
N ASP A 115 -13.34 -9.76 -7.83
CA ASP A 115 -13.51 -8.72 -6.80
C ASP A 115 -13.03 -9.32 -5.49
N ARG A 116 -11.90 -8.83 -4.98
CA ARG A 116 -11.25 -9.40 -3.80
C ARG A 116 -10.48 -8.35 -3.01
N VAL A 117 -10.27 -8.66 -1.74
CA VAL A 117 -9.36 -7.95 -0.85
C VAL A 117 -8.19 -8.88 -0.52
N VAL A 118 -6.99 -8.35 -0.62
CA VAL A 118 -5.75 -9.02 -0.23
C VAL A 118 -5.03 -8.19 0.83
N GLN A 119 -4.20 -8.83 1.63
CA GLN A 119 -3.23 -8.14 2.46
C GLN A 119 -1.92 -8.03 1.70
N PHE A 120 -1.26 -6.88 1.79
CA PHE A 120 0.04 -6.68 1.15
C PHE A 120 1.13 -6.30 2.15
N THR A 121 2.36 -6.59 1.75
CA THR A 121 3.58 -6.07 2.36
C THR A 121 4.50 -5.61 1.23
N ASP A 122 4.75 -4.32 1.18
CA ASP A 122 5.55 -3.68 0.16
C ASP A 122 6.84 -3.14 0.75
N THR A 123 7.92 -3.29 0.00
CA THR A 123 9.24 -2.74 0.32
C THR A 123 9.57 -1.67 -0.70
N LEU A 124 9.71 -0.44 -0.21
CA LEU A 124 10.05 0.73 -1.00
C LEU A 124 11.49 1.15 -0.74
N ILE A 125 12.14 1.66 -1.77
CA ILE A 125 13.47 2.28 -1.67
C ILE A 125 13.44 3.69 -2.24
N LYS A 126 14.23 4.59 -1.66
CA LYS A 126 14.36 5.98 -2.12
C LYS A 126 15.67 6.12 -2.91
N ARG A 127 15.57 6.46 -4.19
CA ARG A 127 16.72 6.70 -5.07
C ARG A 127 16.56 8.04 -5.79
N GLY A 128 17.58 8.88 -5.74
CA GLY A 128 17.52 10.20 -6.36
C GLY A 128 16.36 11.05 -5.87
N GLY A 129 16.03 10.96 -4.56
CA GLY A 129 14.95 11.70 -3.92
C GLY A 129 13.53 11.17 -4.22
N ARG A 130 13.38 10.03 -4.91
CA ARG A 130 12.08 9.42 -5.27
C ARG A 130 11.92 8.03 -4.69
N TRP A 131 10.75 7.75 -4.15
CA TRP A 131 10.38 6.41 -3.75
C TRP A 131 10.10 5.53 -4.98
N GLN A 132 10.43 4.27 -4.88
CA GLN A 132 10.10 3.22 -5.84
C GLN A 132 9.79 1.94 -5.09
N LEU A 133 8.85 1.16 -5.61
CA LEU A 133 8.51 -0.16 -5.10
C LEU A 133 9.55 -1.17 -5.60
N ALA A 134 10.27 -1.80 -4.68
CA ALA A 134 11.32 -2.77 -4.99
C ALA A 134 10.81 -4.21 -4.90
N ALA A 135 9.94 -4.49 -3.95
CA ALA A 135 9.31 -5.80 -3.81
C ALA A 135 7.92 -5.66 -3.20
N GLY A 136 7.00 -6.48 -3.64
CA GLY A 136 5.67 -6.64 -3.09
C GLY A 136 5.37 -8.09 -2.74
N HIS A 137 4.51 -8.31 -1.75
CA HIS A 137 3.94 -9.61 -1.45
C HIS A 137 2.47 -9.44 -1.12
N VAL A 138 1.62 -10.25 -1.73
CA VAL A 138 0.19 -10.27 -1.44
C VAL A 138 -0.23 -11.63 -0.90
N SER A 139 -1.10 -11.62 0.10
CA SER A 139 -1.72 -12.82 0.66
C SER A 139 -3.24 -12.72 0.67
N ARG A 140 -3.90 -13.86 0.57
CA ARG A 140 -5.35 -13.93 0.72
C ARG A 140 -5.72 -13.65 2.17
N ILE A 141 -6.83 -12.95 2.34
CA ILE A 141 -7.48 -12.80 3.64
C ILE A 141 -8.56 -13.89 3.70
N GLU A 142 -8.35 -14.88 4.56
CA GLU A 142 -9.38 -15.87 4.86
C GLU A 142 -10.45 -15.20 5.74
N LYS A 143 -11.71 -15.54 5.47
CA LYS A 143 -12.87 -15.04 6.23
C LYS A 143 -13.17 -15.96 7.38
#